data_c4dd128288790df9a020a398edf52a52
#
_entry.id   c4dd128288790df9a020a398edf52a52
#
_cell.length_a   1.000
_cell.length_b   1.000
_cell.length_c   1.000
_cell.angle_alpha   90.00
_cell.angle_beta   90.00
_cell.angle_gamma   90.00
#
_symmetry.space_group_name_H-M   'P 1'
#
loop_
_entity.id
_entity.type
_entity.pdbx_description
1 polymer ?
#
loop_
_entity_poly.entity_id
_entity_poly.type
_entity_poly.pdbx_seq_one_letter_code
_entity_poly.pdbx_strand_id
1 'polypeptide(L)'
;SGPKTGIGEINLPARQNGSSIMPGKINPVIPEVVSQVAFNIIGHDYTITMAAEAGQLELNAFEPVIFYTLFESIETLGHAAQTLTDNCILGITANKKHCKDLVNVSAGIATALCPSIGYTASAALAKKSLKMNVPVRELAIKEGYVTEEEADRLLDPYTMTGKAFERTYYEHSAFTNDNLRPVYQKCTV
;
A
#
# COMPACT_ATOMS: atom_id res chain seq x y z
N SER A 1 5.30 1.34 6.58
CA SER A 1 6.55 2.03 6.89
C SER A 1 6.47 2.65 8.29
N GLY A 2 7.46 3.43 8.67
CA GLY A 2 7.51 4.15 9.94
C GLY A 2 8.55 3.59 10.92
N PRO A 3 8.55 4.09 12.18
CA PRO A 3 9.48 3.62 13.20
C PRO A 3 9.22 2.16 13.57
N LYS A 4 10.13 1.58 14.40
CA LYS A 4 9.98 0.18 14.87
C LYS A 4 8.65 -0.12 15.57
N THR A 5 7.96 0.90 16.06
CA THR A 5 6.62 0.81 16.66
C THR A 5 5.48 0.89 15.65
N GLY A 6 5.77 1.20 14.39
CA GLY A 6 4.80 1.17 13.29
C GLY A 6 4.55 -0.24 12.76
N ILE A 7 3.65 -0.36 11.80
CA ILE A 7 3.31 -1.65 11.17
C ILE A 7 4.53 -2.29 10.50
N GLY A 8 5.37 -1.49 9.83
CA GLY A 8 6.67 -1.92 9.32
C GLY A 8 6.64 -2.95 8.18
N GLU A 9 5.55 -3.05 7.42
CA GLU A 9 5.41 -3.99 6.31
C GLU A 9 6.20 -3.59 5.07
N ILE A 10 6.35 -2.26 4.86
CA ILE A 10 7.11 -1.69 3.75
C ILE A 10 8.13 -0.66 4.25
N ASN A 11 9.17 -0.44 3.46
CA ASN A 11 10.13 0.64 3.66
C ASN A 11 9.99 1.64 2.52
N LEU A 12 9.89 2.92 2.87
CA LEU A 12 9.99 4.03 1.93
C LEU A 12 11.45 4.45 1.78
N PRO A 13 11.86 4.95 0.60
CA PRO A 13 13.20 5.50 0.43
C PRO A 13 13.41 6.72 1.33
N ALA A 14 14.57 6.75 2.00
CA ALA A 14 14.99 7.88 2.81
C ALA A 14 15.35 9.06 1.90
N ARG A 15 14.64 10.18 1.99
CA ARG A 15 14.87 11.38 1.18
C ARG A 15 15.36 12.57 1.99
N GLN A 16 15.02 12.61 3.27
CA GLN A 16 15.38 13.71 4.15
C GLN A 16 15.52 13.23 5.58
N ASN A 17 16.47 13.82 6.33
CA ASN A 17 16.54 13.62 7.76
C ASN A 17 15.27 14.17 8.42
N GLY A 18 14.64 13.37 9.28
CA GLY A 18 13.37 13.74 9.90
C GLY A 18 13.50 14.72 11.07
N SER A 19 14.72 14.93 11.58
CA SER A 19 14.99 15.83 12.70
C SER A 19 16.49 16.08 12.87
N SER A 20 16.87 17.30 13.25
CA SER A 20 18.23 17.63 13.66
C SER A 20 18.57 17.14 15.08
N ILE A 21 17.55 16.82 15.89
CA ILE A 21 17.69 16.45 17.31
C ILE A 21 17.66 14.93 17.50
N MET A 22 16.97 14.19 16.63
CA MET A 22 16.80 12.74 16.71
C MET A 22 17.62 12.04 15.61
N PRO A 23 18.82 11.55 15.92
CA PRO A 23 19.64 10.84 14.95
C PRO A 23 18.92 9.61 14.38
N GLY A 24 18.97 9.45 13.06
CA GLY A 24 18.36 8.29 12.38
C GLY A 24 16.85 8.37 12.19
N LYS A 25 16.18 9.45 12.61
CA LYS A 25 14.76 9.67 12.29
C LYS A 25 14.61 10.01 10.81
N ILE A 26 13.76 9.28 10.11
CA ILE A 26 13.38 9.52 8.71
C ILE A 26 11.87 9.69 8.66
N ASN A 27 11.41 10.78 8.05
CA ASN A 27 9.99 11.04 7.83
C ASN A 27 9.61 10.67 6.40
N PRO A 28 8.35 10.29 6.14
CA PRO A 28 7.83 10.04 4.78
C PRO A 28 7.53 11.36 4.07
N VAL A 29 8.55 12.21 3.88
CA VAL A 29 8.40 13.60 3.41
C VAL A 29 7.77 13.71 2.02
N ILE A 30 7.99 12.73 1.13
CA ILE A 30 7.40 12.76 -0.22
C ILE A 30 5.89 12.54 -0.16
N PRO A 31 5.34 11.49 0.51
CA PRO A 31 3.91 11.38 0.76
C PRO A 31 3.31 12.58 1.49
N GLU A 32 4.05 13.19 2.44
CA GLU A 32 3.59 14.38 3.17
C GLU A 32 3.43 15.58 2.24
N VAL A 33 4.39 15.83 1.33
CA VAL A 33 4.30 16.88 0.32
C VAL A 33 3.12 16.66 -0.61
N VAL A 34 2.91 15.44 -1.09
CA VAL A 34 1.77 15.10 -1.96
C VAL A 34 0.44 15.34 -1.24
N SER A 35 0.36 15.02 0.05
CA SER A 35 -0.84 15.32 0.86
C SER A 35 -1.09 16.82 0.96
N GLN A 36 -0.05 17.63 1.15
CA GLN A 36 -0.17 19.09 1.20
C GLN A 36 -0.65 19.67 -0.15
N VAL A 37 -0.13 19.15 -1.26
CA VAL A 37 -0.61 19.51 -2.60
C VAL A 37 -2.10 19.15 -2.75
N ALA A 38 -2.50 17.96 -2.32
CA ALA A 38 -3.91 17.55 -2.38
C ALA A 38 -4.81 18.46 -1.54
N PHE A 39 -4.39 18.86 -0.34
CA PHE A 39 -5.15 19.81 0.48
C PHE A 39 -5.29 21.17 -0.19
N ASN A 40 -4.24 21.66 -0.84
CA ASN A 40 -4.28 22.92 -1.58
C ASN A 40 -5.29 22.85 -2.76
N ILE A 41 -5.25 21.76 -3.53
CA ILE A 41 -6.16 21.54 -4.67
C ILE A 41 -7.62 21.46 -4.22
N ILE A 42 -7.91 20.82 -3.09
CA ILE A 42 -9.26 20.82 -2.51
C ILE A 42 -9.71 22.24 -2.18
N GLY A 43 -8.83 23.09 -1.65
CA GLY A 43 -9.12 24.51 -1.43
C GLY A 43 -9.36 25.27 -2.73
N HIS A 44 -8.60 24.96 -3.77
CA HIS A 44 -8.77 25.54 -5.12
C HIS A 44 -10.10 25.14 -5.75
N ASP A 45 -10.58 23.93 -5.57
CA ASP A 45 -11.89 23.47 -6.03
C ASP A 45 -13.03 24.33 -5.44
N TYR A 46 -12.95 24.63 -4.15
CA TYR A 46 -13.89 25.58 -3.52
C TYR A 46 -13.82 26.99 -4.13
N THR A 47 -12.63 27.50 -4.39
CA THR A 47 -12.42 28.78 -5.01
C THR A 47 -13.07 28.83 -6.40
N ILE A 48 -12.85 27.83 -7.22
CA ILE A 48 -13.43 27.68 -8.55
C ILE A 48 -14.96 27.59 -8.48
N THR A 49 -15.47 26.77 -7.57
CA THR A 49 -16.93 26.62 -7.36
C THR A 49 -17.59 27.96 -7.03
N MET A 50 -17.05 28.71 -6.08
CA MET A 50 -17.58 30.02 -5.69
C MET A 50 -17.50 31.04 -6.84
N ALA A 51 -16.40 31.06 -7.57
CA ALA A 51 -16.22 31.95 -8.70
C ALA A 51 -17.16 31.60 -9.88
N ALA A 52 -17.41 30.31 -10.10
CA ALA A 52 -18.36 29.84 -11.10
C ALA A 52 -19.80 30.24 -10.75
N GLU A 53 -20.20 30.03 -9.46
CA GLU A 53 -21.53 30.44 -8.98
C GLU A 53 -21.79 31.96 -9.05
N ALA A 54 -20.76 32.76 -8.88
CA ALA A 54 -20.86 34.21 -8.92
C ALA A 54 -21.04 34.77 -10.33
N GLY A 55 -20.93 33.96 -11.38
CA GLY A 55 -21.21 34.34 -12.77
C GLY A 55 -22.68 34.62 -12.99
N GLN A 56 -22.98 35.40 -14.04
CA GLN A 56 -24.35 35.77 -14.45
C GLN A 56 -24.58 35.24 -15.87
N LEU A 57 -25.30 34.13 -15.99
CA LEU A 57 -25.50 33.42 -17.26
C LEU A 57 -24.16 33.10 -17.95
N GLU A 58 -23.92 33.66 -19.12
CA GLU A 58 -22.68 33.41 -19.89
C GLU A 58 -21.59 34.47 -19.63
N LEU A 59 -21.82 35.39 -18.68
CA LEU A 59 -20.85 36.40 -18.30
C LEU A 59 -20.33 36.13 -16.90
N ASN A 60 -19.02 35.83 -16.80
CA ASN A 60 -18.36 35.65 -15.52
C ASN A 60 -17.11 36.52 -15.39
N ALA A 61 -17.19 37.54 -14.57
CA ALA A 61 -16.08 38.44 -14.29
C ALA A 61 -14.97 37.78 -13.44
N PHE A 62 -15.21 36.58 -12.92
CA PHE A 62 -14.28 35.82 -12.07
C PHE A 62 -13.45 34.76 -12.84
N GLU A 63 -13.57 34.70 -14.17
CA GLU A 63 -12.75 33.83 -15.02
C GLU A 63 -11.25 33.92 -14.72
N PRO A 64 -10.64 35.09 -14.46
CA PRO A 64 -9.21 35.15 -14.15
C PRO A 64 -8.79 34.28 -12.96
N VAL A 65 -9.56 34.29 -11.87
CA VAL A 65 -9.23 33.44 -10.70
C VAL A 65 -9.53 31.97 -10.98
N ILE A 66 -10.55 31.66 -11.77
CA ILE A 66 -10.83 30.26 -12.18
C ILE A 66 -9.66 29.70 -12.96
N PHE A 67 -9.22 30.37 -14.02
CA PHE A 67 -8.13 29.90 -14.88
C PHE A 67 -6.79 29.83 -14.15
N TYR A 68 -6.47 30.87 -13.36
CA TYR A 68 -5.26 30.87 -12.56
C TYR A 68 -5.20 29.65 -11.61
N THR A 69 -6.26 29.47 -10.84
CA THR A 69 -6.35 28.39 -9.84
C THR A 69 -6.36 27.01 -10.50
N LEU A 70 -7.05 26.87 -11.64
CA LEU A 70 -7.09 25.60 -12.38
C LEU A 70 -5.71 25.23 -12.94
N PHE A 71 -5.03 26.16 -13.61
CA PHE A 71 -3.72 25.87 -14.20
C PHE A 71 -2.65 25.60 -13.14
N GLU A 72 -2.64 26.37 -12.05
CA GLU A 72 -1.76 26.11 -10.91
C GLU A 72 -2.01 24.70 -10.32
N SER A 73 -3.28 24.30 -10.19
CA SER A 73 -3.64 22.97 -9.70
C SER A 73 -3.14 21.85 -10.61
N ILE A 74 -3.32 21.99 -11.92
CA ILE A 74 -2.88 21.00 -12.92
C ILE A 74 -1.36 20.86 -12.88
N GLU A 75 -0.63 21.97 -12.90
CA GLU A 75 0.84 21.94 -12.88
C GLU A 75 1.38 21.36 -11.59
N THR A 76 0.88 21.82 -10.44
CA THR A 76 1.33 21.35 -9.12
C THR A 76 1.02 19.88 -8.90
N LEU A 77 -0.16 19.42 -9.32
CA LEU A 77 -0.53 18.00 -9.24
C LEU A 77 0.36 17.13 -10.14
N GLY A 78 0.67 17.60 -11.33
CA GLY A 78 1.59 16.92 -12.25
C GLY A 78 2.97 16.71 -11.62
N HIS A 79 3.56 17.76 -11.05
CA HIS A 79 4.83 17.70 -10.35
C HIS A 79 4.77 16.82 -9.10
N ALA A 80 3.68 16.86 -8.33
CA ALA A 80 3.49 16.01 -7.16
C ALA A 80 3.42 14.54 -7.53
N ALA A 81 2.69 14.18 -8.60
CA ALA A 81 2.60 12.81 -9.10
C ALA A 81 3.97 12.30 -9.59
N GLN A 82 4.71 13.11 -10.34
CA GLN A 82 6.06 12.77 -10.78
C GLN A 82 7.01 12.56 -9.61
N THR A 83 7.02 13.49 -8.64
CA THR A 83 7.85 13.39 -7.44
C THR A 83 7.48 12.17 -6.60
N LEU A 84 6.20 11.86 -6.45
CA LEU A 84 5.74 10.65 -5.75
C LEU A 84 6.28 9.39 -6.41
N THR A 85 6.20 9.32 -7.72
CA THR A 85 6.68 8.18 -8.50
C THR A 85 8.18 8.00 -8.34
N ASP A 86 8.96 9.02 -8.67
CA ASP A 86 10.42 8.92 -8.78
C ASP A 86 11.11 8.85 -7.41
N ASN A 87 10.58 9.57 -6.43
CA ASN A 87 11.22 9.74 -5.14
C ASN A 87 10.63 8.87 -4.01
N CYS A 88 9.51 8.19 -4.26
CA CYS A 88 8.90 7.31 -3.29
C CYS A 88 8.57 5.94 -3.88
N ILE A 89 7.62 5.85 -4.83
CA ILE A 89 7.06 4.56 -5.26
C ILE A 89 8.11 3.61 -5.81
N LEU A 90 8.97 4.08 -6.72
CA LEU A 90 10.03 3.27 -7.35
C LEU A 90 11.07 2.73 -6.36
N GLY A 91 11.16 3.30 -5.16
CA GLY A 91 12.09 2.88 -4.13
C GLY A 91 11.46 2.10 -2.96
N ILE A 92 10.16 1.78 -3.03
CA ILE A 92 9.48 1.01 -1.97
C ILE A 92 10.01 -0.43 -1.97
N THR A 93 10.35 -0.93 -0.78
CA THR A 93 10.71 -2.33 -0.56
C THR A 93 9.81 -2.96 0.49
N ALA A 94 9.54 -4.26 0.34
CA ALA A 94 8.75 -5.02 1.31
C ALA A 94 9.63 -5.65 2.38
N ASN A 95 9.20 -5.61 3.64
CA ASN A 95 9.77 -6.37 4.74
C ASN A 95 9.22 -7.80 4.73
N LYS A 96 9.65 -8.61 3.74
CA LYS A 96 9.07 -9.93 3.45
C LYS A 96 9.00 -10.84 4.67
N LYS A 97 10.07 -10.88 5.50
CA LYS A 97 10.08 -11.70 6.71
C LYS A 97 9.02 -11.24 7.70
N HIS A 98 8.96 -9.94 7.97
CA HIS A 98 7.97 -9.37 8.88
C HIS A 98 6.54 -9.60 8.41
N CYS A 99 6.25 -9.39 7.12
CA CYS A 99 4.93 -9.69 6.54
C CYS A 99 4.57 -11.17 6.71
N LYS A 100 5.52 -12.08 6.48
CA LYS A 100 5.30 -13.51 6.68
C LYS A 100 5.02 -13.84 8.15
N ASP A 101 5.77 -13.24 9.07
CA ASP A 101 5.60 -13.45 10.51
C ASP A 101 4.20 -12.96 10.97
N LEU A 102 3.73 -11.80 10.46
CA LEU A 102 2.37 -11.29 10.74
C LEU A 102 1.28 -12.24 10.25
N VAL A 103 1.42 -12.79 9.04
CA VAL A 103 0.48 -13.79 8.51
C VAL A 103 0.48 -15.05 9.38
N ASN A 104 1.66 -15.56 9.75
CA ASN A 104 1.79 -16.78 10.52
C ASN A 104 1.16 -16.71 11.92
N VAL A 105 1.17 -15.54 12.57
CA VAL A 105 0.53 -15.38 13.89
C VAL A 105 -0.96 -15.03 13.80
N SER A 106 -1.48 -14.74 12.60
CA SER A 106 -2.88 -14.41 12.41
C SER A 106 -3.77 -15.64 12.56
N ALA A 107 -4.75 -15.57 13.47
CA ALA A 107 -5.78 -16.63 13.57
C ALA A 107 -6.67 -16.72 12.32
N GLY A 108 -6.73 -15.67 11.50
CA GLY A 108 -7.52 -15.61 10.27
C GLY A 108 -7.11 -16.63 9.20
N ILE A 109 -5.86 -17.09 9.22
CA ILE A 109 -5.37 -18.11 8.28
C ILE A 109 -6.07 -19.47 8.46
N ALA A 110 -6.73 -19.72 9.61
CA ALA A 110 -7.52 -20.92 9.81
C ALA A 110 -8.61 -21.13 8.75
N THR A 111 -9.07 -20.04 8.09
CA THR A 111 -10.02 -20.11 6.99
C THR A 111 -9.50 -20.94 5.81
N ALA A 112 -8.19 -20.92 5.55
CA ALA A 112 -7.58 -21.72 4.49
C ALA A 112 -7.64 -23.22 4.75
N LEU A 113 -7.82 -23.64 5.99
CA LEU A 113 -7.99 -25.05 6.39
C LEU A 113 -9.42 -25.55 6.20
N CYS A 114 -10.43 -24.65 6.09
CA CYS A 114 -11.82 -25.07 6.01
C CYS A 114 -12.14 -26.10 4.92
N PRO A 115 -11.59 -26.04 3.71
CA PRO A 115 -11.83 -27.07 2.70
C PRO A 115 -11.34 -28.47 3.08
N SER A 116 -10.30 -28.56 3.92
CA SER A 116 -9.68 -29.83 4.30
C SER A 116 -10.24 -30.41 5.60
N ILE A 117 -10.48 -29.58 6.63
CA ILE A 117 -10.88 -30.05 7.96
C ILE A 117 -12.29 -29.60 8.38
N GLY A 118 -12.97 -28.83 7.53
CA GLY A 118 -14.31 -28.29 7.79
C GLY A 118 -14.31 -27.02 8.65
N TYR A 119 -15.42 -26.27 8.56
CA TYR A 119 -15.57 -24.97 9.23
C TYR A 119 -15.49 -25.09 10.77
N THR A 120 -16.16 -26.09 11.37
CA THR A 120 -16.23 -26.24 12.84
C THR A 120 -14.85 -26.45 13.45
N ALA A 121 -14.05 -27.32 12.86
CA ALA A 121 -12.69 -27.59 13.33
C ALA A 121 -11.77 -26.37 13.12
N SER A 122 -11.86 -25.70 11.96
CA SER A 122 -11.09 -24.48 11.68
C SER A 122 -11.44 -23.35 12.66
N ALA A 123 -12.71 -23.15 12.97
CA ALA A 123 -13.16 -22.15 13.94
C ALA A 123 -12.68 -22.47 15.37
N ALA A 124 -12.67 -23.75 15.76
CA ALA A 124 -12.13 -24.19 17.04
C ALA A 124 -10.63 -23.93 17.15
N LEU A 125 -9.86 -24.24 16.08
CA LEU A 125 -8.43 -23.95 15.99
C LEU A 125 -8.14 -22.47 16.10
N ALA A 126 -8.88 -21.60 15.38
CA ALA A 126 -8.72 -20.16 15.45
C ALA A 126 -8.93 -19.61 16.87
N LYS A 127 -10.01 -20.03 17.53
CA LYS A 127 -10.29 -19.66 18.93
C LYS A 127 -9.21 -20.13 19.90
N LYS A 128 -8.69 -21.33 19.68
CA LYS A 128 -7.64 -21.91 20.52
C LYS A 128 -6.31 -21.21 20.31
N SER A 129 -5.99 -20.87 19.06
CA SER A 129 -4.81 -20.08 18.68
C SER A 129 -4.80 -18.73 19.41
N LEU A 130 -5.91 -18.00 19.38
CA LEU A 130 -6.04 -16.72 20.09
C LEU A 130 -5.90 -16.87 21.61
N LYS A 131 -6.53 -17.90 22.20
CA LYS A 131 -6.50 -18.13 23.64
C LYS A 131 -5.13 -18.54 24.15
N MET A 132 -4.42 -19.36 23.40
CA MET A 132 -3.14 -19.91 23.80
C MET A 132 -1.94 -19.11 23.28
N ASN A 133 -2.18 -18.12 22.41
CA ASN A 133 -1.16 -17.39 21.68
C ASN A 133 -0.17 -18.31 20.93
N VAL A 134 -0.72 -19.33 20.28
CA VAL A 134 0.03 -20.33 19.50
C VAL A 134 -0.44 -20.26 18.05
N PRO A 135 0.46 -20.24 17.05
CA PRO A 135 0.08 -20.19 15.65
C PRO A 135 -0.88 -21.31 15.23
N VAL A 136 -1.84 -20.99 14.36
CA VAL A 136 -2.81 -21.96 13.83
C VAL A 136 -2.12 -23.16 13.20
N ARG A 137 -1.02 -22.95 12.45
CA ARG A 137 -0.22 -24.01 11.85
C ARG A 137 0.23 -25.04 12.88
N GLU A 138 0.84 -24.59 13.96
CA GLU A 138 1.34 -25.48 15.01
C GLU A 138 0.24 -26.29 15.68
N LEU A 139 -0.91 -25.63 15.97
CA LEU A 139 -2.06 -26.32 16.57
C LEU A 139 -2.67 -27.35 15.62
N ALA A 140 -2.80 -27.03 14.34
CA ALA A 140 -3.37 -27.94 13.35
C ALA A 140 -2.54 -29.21 13.18
N ILE A 141 -1.20 -29.11 13.20
CA ILE A 141 -0.29 -30.25 13.15
C ILE A 141 -0.34 -31.03 14.47
N LYS A 142 -0.22 -30.34 15.61
CA LYS A 142 -0.20 -30.97 16.94
C LYS A 142 -1.47 -31.75 17.25
N GLU A 143 -2.62 -31.27 16.78
CA GLU A 143 -3.92 -31.91 16.98
C GLU A 143 -4.25 -32.96 15.90
N GLY A 144 -3.35 -33.18 14.94
CA GLY A 144 -3.49 -34.19 13.91
C GLY A 144 -4.51 -33.90 12.83
N TYR A 145 -4.88 -32.62 12.65
CA TYR A 145 -5.81 -32.23 11.58
C TYR A 145 -5.15 -32.25 10.20
N VAL A 146 -3.89 -31.90 10.13
CA VAL A 146 -3.09 -31.89 8.90
C VAL A 146 -1.66 -32.32 9.18
N THR A 147 -0.99 -32.84 8.18
CA THR A 147 0.48 -33.08 8.21
C THR A 147 1.23 -31.75 8.05
N GLU A 148 2.54 -31.78 8.33
CA GLU A 148 3.40 -30.62 8.17
C GLU A 148 3.42 -30.13 6.70
N GLU A 149 3.53 -31.06 5.76
CA GLU A 149 3.53 -30.79 4.32
C GLU A 149 2.20 -30.19 3.84
N GLU A 150 1.07 -30.71 4.35
CA GLU A 150 -0.26 -30.18 4.06
C GLU A 150 -0.44 -28.78 4.64
N ALA A 151 0.00 -28.54 5.87
CA ALA A 151 -0.05 -27.22 6.50
C ALA A 151 0.76 -26.20 5.69
N ASP A 152 1.97 -26.54 5.26
CA ASP A 152 2.81 -25.65 4.45
C ASP A 152 2.17 -25.31 3.11
N ARG A 153 1.51 -26.27 2.46
CA ARG A 153 0.81 -26.06 1.20
C ARG A 153 -0.46 -25.25 1.37
N LEU A 154 -1.30 -25.57 2.36
CA LEU A 154 -2.61 -24.93 2.55
C LEU A 154 -2.48 -23.51 3.10
N LEU A 155 -1.48 -23.24 3.94
CA LEU A 155 -1.23 -21.95 4.57
C LEU A 155 -0.20 -21.10 3.81
N ASP A 156 0.25 -21.53 2.62
CA ASP A 156 1.07 -20.69 1.76
C ASP A 156 0.25 -19.51 1.23
N PRO A 157 0.74 -18.25 1.40
CA PRO A 157 0.02 -17.05 0.97
C PRO A 157 -0.39 -17.06 -0.51
N TYR A 158 0.42 -17.64 -1.38
CA TYR A 158 0.09 -17.73 -2.81
C TYR A 158 -1.05 -18.72 -3.06
N THR A 159 -1.05 -19.85 -2.35
CA THR A 159 -2.15 -20.82 -2.40
C THR A 159 -3.45 -20.19 -1.87
N MET A 160 -3.38 -19.49 -0.73
CA MET A 160 -4.54 -18.82 -0.12
C MET A 160 -5.15 -17.72 -1.00
N THR A 161 -4.34 -17.05 -1.81
CA THR A 161 -4.82 -15.97 -2.72
C THR A 161 -5.17 -16.45 -4.12
N GLY A 162 -5.07 -17.74 -4.41
CA GLY A 162 -5.31 -18.30 -5.74
C GLY A 162 -4.25 -17.97 -6.79
N LYS A 163 -3.13 -17.37 -6.39
CA LYS A 163 -2.04 -16.93 -7.28
C LYS A 163 -0.88 -17.91 -7.40
N ALA A 164 -1.05 -19.14 -6.96
CA ALA A 164 0.01 -20.15 -7.00
C ALA A 164 0.58 -20.39 -8.42
N PHE A 165 -0.25 -20.20 -9.47
CA PHE A 165 0.15 -20.33 -10.86
C PHE A 165 0.89 -19.10 -11.42
N GLU A 166 0.74 -17.93 -10.83
CA GLU A 166 1.40 -16.69 -11.28
C GLU A 166 2.82 -16.52 -10.69
N ARG A 167 3.20 -17.35 -9.70
CA ARG A 167 4.50 -17.24 -9.01
C ARG A 167 5.68 -17.29 -9.97
N THR A 168 5.61 -18.16 -10.97
CA THR A 168 6.66 -18.30 -12.01
C THR A 168 6.79 -17.05 -12.89
N TYR A 169 5.69 -16.32 -13.10
CA TYR A 169 5.69 -15.11 -13.92
C TYR A 169 6.36 -13.93 -13.22
N TYR A 170 6.13 -13.76 -11.92
CA TYR A 170 6.70 -12.65 -11.14
C TYR A 170 8.14 -12.89 -10.69
N GLU A 171 8.57 -14.14 -10.52
CA GLU A 171 9.97 -14.46 -10.22
C GLU A 171 10.90 -14.23 -11.44
N HIS A 172 10.36 -14.27 -12.65
CA HIS A 172 11.10 -14.00 -13.90
C HIS A 172 10.94 -12.56 -14.40
N SER A 173 9.90 -11.86 -14.01
CA SER A 173 9.77 -10.41 -14.21
C SER A 173 10.31 -9.66 -13.00
N ALA A 174 11.63 -9.70 -12.81
CA ALA A 174 12.26 -8.66 -12.00
C ALA A 174 11.76 -7.32 -12.57
N PHE A 175 11.12 -6.51 -11.74
CA PHE A 175 10.85 -5.11 -12.04
C PHE A 175 12.19 -4.42 -12.18
N THR A 176 12.80 -4.56 -13.34
CA THR A 176 13.93 -3.73 -13.74
C THR A 176 13.33 -2.40 -14.16
N ASN A 177 13.88 -1.32 -13.61
CA ASN A 177 13.51 0.06 -13.89
C ASN A 177 13.42 0.39 -15.40
N ASP A 178 13.99 -0.46 -16.26
CA ASP A 178 14.04 -0.30 -17.71
C ASP A 178 12.70 -0.54 -18.41
N ASN A 179 11.76 -1.27 -17.79
CA ASN A 179 10.46 -1.58 -18.40
C ASN A 179 9.39 -0.48 -18.19
N LEU A 180 9.61 0.47 -17.30
CA LEU A 180 8.68 1.58 -17.06
C LEU A 180 9.00 2.84 -17.90
N ARG A 181 10.24 3.00 -18.41
CA ARG A 181 10.65 4.14 -19.21
C ARG A 181 9.87 4.35 -20.52
N PRO A 182 9.43 3.31 -21.27
CA PRO A 182 8.72 3.54 -22.54
C PRO A 182 7.34 4.15 -22.39
N VAL A 183 6.69 4.02 -21.23
CA VAL A 183 5.32 4.54 -21.02
C VAL A 183 5.32 6.05 -20.83
N TYR A 184 6.36 6.60 -20.20
CA TYR A 184 6.46 8.03 -19.92
C TYR A 184 7.01 8.87 -21.07
N GLN A 185 7.77 8.29 -22.02
CA GLN A 185 8.29 9.01 -23.19
C GLN A 185 7.22 9.35 -24.24
N LYS A 186 6.03 8.80 -24.17
CA LYS A 186 4.94 9.07 -25.12
C LYS A 186 3.97 10.20 -24.69
N CYS A 187 4.15 10.78 -23.53
CA CYS A 187 3.29 11.86 -23.01
C CYS A 187 3.95 13.25 -22.98
N THR A 188 5.11 13.41 -23.58
CA THR A 188 5.69 14.74 -23.82
C THR A 188 5.30 15.22 -25.21
N VAL A 189 4.24 16.01 -25.27
CA VAL A 189 3.95 16.97 -26.36
C VAL A 189 4.13 18.35 -25.82
#